data_2d78ccd1df2398facd6e88c44a73f63c
#
_entry.id   2d78ccd1df2398facd6e88c44a73f63c
#
_cell.length_a   1.000
_cell.length_b   1.000
_cell.length_c   1.000
_cell.angle_alpha   90.00
_cell.angle_beta   90.00
_cell.angle_gamma   90.00
#
_symmetry.space_group_name_H-M   'P 1'
#
loop_
_entity.id
_entity.type
_entity.pdbx_description
1 polymer ?
#
loop_
_entity_poly.entity_id
_entity_poly.type
_entity_poly.pdbx_seq_one_letter_code
_entity_poly.pdbx_strand_id
1 'polypeptide(L)' 'MEEEKFFSGYCRNIDGSRMICAVKENNQLLEADCDYPACPFIQECTIAGDITAFLKES' A
#
# COMPACT_ATOMS: atom_id res chain seq x y z
N MET A 1 15.22 10.05 -4.14
CA MET A 1 14.64 9.54 -5.38
C MET A 1 13.31 8.86 -5.11
N GLU A 2 12.34 9.11 -5.96
CA GLU A 2 11.04 8.46 -5.83
C GLU A 2 11.12 7.02 -6.31
N GLU A 3 10.45 6.13 -5.60
CA GLU A 3 10.32 4.74 -5.97
C GLU A 3 8.84 4.39 -6.10
N GLU A 4 8.51 3.63 -7.12
CA GLU A 4 7.14 3.24 -7.41
C GLU A 4 7.06 1.72 -7.45
N LYS A 5 6.01 1.18 -6.88
CA LYS A 5 5.80 -0.26 -6.87
C LYS A 5 4.32 -0.57 -6.92
N PHE A 6 3.98 -1.63 -7.62
CA PHE A 6 2.60 -2.10 -7.72
C PHE A 6 2.38 -3.27 -6.76
N PHE A 7 1.23 -3.27 -6.12
CA PHE A 7 0.81 -4.33 -5.22
C PHE A 7 -0.58 -4.81 -5.61
N SER A 8 -0.82 -6.09 -5.47
CA SER A 8 -2.13 -6.65 -5.73
C SER A 8 -2.52 -7.63 -4.64
N GLY A 9 -3.80 -7.78 -4.42
CA GLY A 9 -4.33 -8.68 -3.42
C GLY A 9 -5.78 -8.39 -3.12
N TYR A 10 -6.32 -9.09 -2.15
CA TYR A 10 -7.70 -8.91 -1.73
C TYR A 10 -7.83 -7.64 -0.90
N CYS A 11 -8.80 -6.80 -1.27
CA CYS A 11 -9.11 -5.60 -0.53
C CYS A 11 -10.47 -5.76 0.15
N ARG A 12 -10.48 -5.79 1.47
CA ARG A 12 -11.70 -5.99 2.25
C ARG A 12 -12.67 -4.82 2.12
N ASN A 13 -12.15 -3.64 1.87
CA ASN A 13 -12.96 -2.44 1.74
C ASN A 13 -13.87 -2.48 0.51
N ILE A 14 -13.44 -3.15 -0.56
CA ILE A 14 -14.23 -3.31 -1.78
C ILE A 14 -14.70 -4.74 -1.99
N ASP A 15 -14.36 -5.63 -1.07
CA ASP A 15 -14.72 -7.06 -1.12
C ASP A 15 -14.30 -7.70 -2.46
N GLY A 16 -13.07 -7.48 -2.85
CA GLY A 16 -12.57 -8.02 -4.12
C GLY A 16 -11.09 -7.78 -4.32
N SER A 17 -10.58 -8.30 -5.42
CA SER A 17 -9.19 -8.09 -5.80
C SER A 17 -8.94 -6.66 -6.23
N ARG A 18 -7.79 -6.15 -5.87
CA ARG A 18 -7.41 -4.78 -6.21
C ARG A 18 -5.92 -4.72 -6.49
N MET A 19 -5.55 -3.93 -7.47
CA MET A 19 -4.16 -3.59 -7.73
C MET A 19 -3.97 -2.11 -7.46
N ILE A 20 -2.94 -1.77 -6.68
CA ILE A 20 -2.63 -0.39 -6.35
C ILE A 20 -1.20 -0.05 -6.72
N CYS A 21 -0.96 1.23 -6.93
CA CYS A 21 0.38 1.76 -7.14
C CYS A 21 0.76 2.59 -5.93
N ALA A 22 1.92 2.34 -5.36
CA ALA A 22 2.45 3.12 -4.25
C ALA A 22 3.75 3.79 -4.66
N VAL A 23 3.87 5.06 -4.30
CA VAL A 23 5.08 5.86 -4.57
C VAL A 23 5.64 6.33 -3.23
N LYS A 24 6.93 6.14 -3.05
CA LYS A 24 7.61 6.61 -1.84
C LYS A 24 8.88 7.39 -2.20
N GLU A 25 9.31 8.22 -1.26
CA GLU A 25 10.62 8.84 -1.31
C GLU A 25 11.30 8.57 0.01
N ASN A 26 12.48 7.92 -0.04
CA ASN A 26 13.15 7.39 1.14
C ASN A 26 12.21 6.44 1.88
N ASN A 27 11.86 6.73 3.12
CA ASN A 27 10.95 5.90 3.91
C ASN A 27 9.58 6.55 4.08
N GLN A 28 9.26 7.51 3.22
CA GLN A 28 8.02 8.26 3.32
C GLN A 28 7.12 7.97 2.12
N LEU A 29 5.90 7.56 2.42
CA LEU A 29 4.90 7.33 1.39
C LEU A 29 4.39 8.66 0.84
N LEU A 30 4.51 8.85 -0.47
CA LEU A 30 4.02 10.05 -1.14
C LEU A 30 2.61 9.87 -1.68
N GLU A 31 2.32 8.68 -2.20
CA GLU A 31 1.04 8.42 -2.83
C GLU A 31 0.73 6.93 -2.83
N ALA A 32 -0.54 6.60 -2.72
CA ALA A 32 -1.02 5.23 -2.88
C ALA A 32 -2.46 5.28 -3.39
N ASP A 33 -2.83 4.28 -4.19
CA ASP A 33 -4.16 4.21 -4.78
C ASP A 33 -5.23 3.68 -3.83
N CYS A 34 -4.90 3.51 -2.56
CA CYS A 34 -5.84 3.08 -1.55
C CYS A 34 -5.82 4.03 -0.36
N ASP A 35 -6.66 3.76 0.63
CA ASP A 35 -6.80 4.62 1.79
C ASP A 35 -5.67 4.48 2.81
N TYR A 36 -4.59 3.79 2.46
CA TYR A 36 -3.45 3.64 3.35
C TYR A 36 -2.89 5.01 3.75
N PRO A 37 -2.55 5.26 5.00
CA PRO A 37 -2.65 4.36 6.16
C PRO A 37 -3.97 4.48 6.94
N ALA A 38 -4.94 5.22 6.43
CA ALA A 38 -6.18 5.52 7.13
C ALA A 38 -7.27 4.45 6.94
N CYS A 39 -6.97 3.40 6.18
CA CYS A 39 -7.95 2.35 5.90
C CYS A 39 -8.35 1.61 7.18
N PRO A 40 -9.67 1.44 7.45
CA PRO A 40 -10.12 0.76 8.66
C PRO A 40 -9.73 -0.72 8.72
N PHE A 41 -9.38 -1.31 7.58
CA PHE A 41 -8.97 -2.71 7.50
C PHE A 41 -7.46 -2.90 7.35
N ILE A 42 -6.69 -1.88 7.70
CA ILE A 42 -5.25 -1.87 7.44
C ILE A 42 -4.51 -3.05 8.09
N GLN A 43 -4.97 -3.51 9.25
CA GLN A 43 -4.33 -4.61 9.96
C GLN A 43 -4.61 -5.97 9.31
N GLU A 44 -5.67 -6.05 8.53
CA GLU A 44 -6.09 -7.29 7.88
C GLU A 44 -5.77 -7.31 6.38
N CYS A 45 -5.36 -6.18 5.84
CA CYS A 45 -5.12 -6.04 4.41
C CYS A 45 -3.70 -6.45 4.05
N THR A 46 -3.55 -7.45 3.17
CA THR A 46 -2.23 -7.88 2.73
C THR A 46 -1.53 -6.79 1.93
N ILE A 47 -2.28 -5.99 1.17
CA ILE A 47 -1.73 -4.88 0.41
C ILE A 47 -1.11 -3.86 1.36
N ALA A 48 -1.79 -3.54 2.46
CA ALA A 48 -1.26 -2.60 3.45
C ALA A 48 0.02 -3.13 4.08
N GLY A 49 0.08 -4.44 4.35
CA GLY A 49 1.29 -5.07 4.84
C GLY A 49 2.44 -4.95 3.85
N ASP A 50 2.14 -5.15 2.57
CA ASP A 50 3.13 -5.02 1.51
C ASP A 50 3.64 -3.57 1.40
N ILE A 51 2.75 -2.59 1.50
CA ILE A 51 3.14 -1.19 1.49
C ILE A 51 4.04 -0.87 2.67
N THR A 52 3.69 -1.37 3.85
CA THR A 52 4.49 -1.16 5.05
C THR A 52 5.90 -1.72 4.86
N ALA A 53 6.02 -2.93 4.31
CA ALA A 53 7.31 -3.53 4.02
C ALA A 53 8.09 -2.70 3.00
N PHE A 54 7.40 -2.21 1.98
CA PHE A 54 8.00 -1.36 0.95
C PHE A 54 8.58 -0.08 1.56
N LEU A 55 7.87 0.52 2.50
CA LEU A 55 8.35 1.73 3.16
C LEU A 55 9.59 1.48 4.02
N LYS A 56 9.75 0.24 4.50
CA LYS A 56 10.91 -0.13 5.31
C LYS A 56 12.13 -0.52 4.47
N GLU A 57 11.93 -0.76 3.19
CA GLU A 57 13.04 -1.00 2.27
C GLU A 57 13.76 0.32 2.03
N SER A 58 15.01 0.34 2.27
CA SER A 58 15.79 1.57 2.09
C SER A 58 17.10 1.30 1.42
#